data_01f90eb90b5a2217f678edbed3247afa
#
_entry.id   01f90eb90b5a2217f678edbed3247afa
#
_cell.length_a   1.000
_cell.length_b   1.000
_cell.length_c   1.000
_cell.angle_alpha   90.00
_cell.angle_beta   90.00
_cell.angle_gamma   90.00
#
_symmetry.space_group_name_H-M   'P 1'
#
loop_
_entity.id
_entity.type
_entity.pdbx_description
1 polymer ?
#
loop_
_entity_poly.entity_id
_entity_poly.type
_entity_poly.pdbx_seq_one_letter_code
_entity_poly.pdbx_strand_id
1 'polypeptide(L)'
;MDISEYINPIFTLVGIIVAALLATGGYLLRWQHEYRKSARRALYLLLQIRNAAIDSIFSPADATDAYIDHLVSFFKEKGIPASRDDVTEDMKNVISSHFQNLIDAIRQEIEGSTLEQYEKALYELSAQNPVLAYQLQGKEKFQKLLDVTRAYNESILDKIESPLSEEVTDSLESTITSFEPEVQKEVIDLLDEDILKLSKYCSSYDYRHCKKQLISKPFKAKEYDFSDLDEIFTKFFAILAQTISQKKSA
;
A
#
# COMPACT_ATOMS: atom_id res chain seq x y z
N MET A 1 5.03 6.49 -77.23
CA MET A 1 5.79 6.38 -75.94
C MET A 1 4.93 5.47 -75.06
N ASP A 2 5.40 4.24 -74.86
CA ASP A 2 4.58 3.20 -74.28
C ASP A 2 4.60 3.36 -72.72
N ILE A 3 3.49 3.82 -72.15
CA ILE A 3 3.33 4.12 -70.73
C ILE A 3 3.56 2.86 -69.88
N SER A 4 3.37 1.67 -70.46
CA SER A 4 3.52 0.38 -69.79
C SER A 4 4.96 0.11 -69.35
N GLU A 5 5.94 0.66 -70.04
CA GLU A 5 7.39 0.46 -69.75
C GLU A 5 7.85 1.16 -68.46
N TYR A 6 7.10 2.22 -68.01
CA TYR A 6 7.41 2.96 -66.80
C TYR A 6 6.59 2.55 -65.58
N ILE A 7 5.48 1.83 -65.79
CA ILE A 7 4.56 1.41 -64.73
C ILE A 7 5.27 0.41 -63.80
N ASN A 8 5.97 -0.59 -64.32
CA ASN A 8 6.62 -1.64 -63.53
C ASN A 8 7.73 -1.10 -62.61
N PRO A 9 8.65 -0.24 -63.06
CA PRO A 9 9.67 0.32 -62.15
C PRO A 9 9.07 1.24 -61.08
N ILE A 10 7.97 1.97 -61.39
CA ILE A 10 7.29 2.79 -60.39
C ILE A 10 6.65 1.94 -59.30
N PHE A 11 5.92 0.86 -59.66
CA PHE A 11 5.36 -0.07 -58.69
C PHE A 11 6.44 -0.75 -57.82
N THR A 12 7.58 -1.11 -58.43
CA THR A 12 8.71 -1.68 -57.68
C THR A 12 9.29 -0.65 -56.70
N LEU A 13 9.45 0.59 -57.10
CA LEU A 13 9.95 1.66 -56.24
C LEU A 13 9.01 1.92 -55.06
N VAL A 14 7.70 2.03 -55.34
CA VAL A 14 6.66 2.19 -54.30
C VAL A 14 6.68 0.99 -53.32
N GLY A 15 6.81 -0.24 -53.83
CA GLY A 15 6.90 -1.43 -53.00
C GLY A 15 8.12 -1.40 -52.06
N ILE A 16 9.29 -0.97 -52.55
CA ILE A 16 10.50 -0.81 -51.74
C ILE A 16 10.30 0.26 -50.66
N ILE A 17 9.69 1.39 -51.01
CA ILE A 17 9.43 2.48 -50.04
C ILE A 17 8.49 2.01 -48.93
N VAL A 18 7.37 1.34 -49.32
CA VAL A 18 6.42 0.80 -48.33
C VAL A 18 7.07 -0.25 -47.44
N ALA A 19 7.86 -1.16 -48.00
CA ALA A 19 8.60 -2.16 -47.19
C ALA A 19 9.59 -1.51 -46.22
N ALA A 20 10.33 -0.48 -46.66
CA ALA A 20 11.26 0.28 -45.81
C ALA A 20 10.52 1.02 -44.67
N LEU A 21 9.36 1.63 -44.97
CA LEU A 21 8.53 2.29 -43.95
C LEU A 21 7.97 1.30 -42.92
N LEU A 22 7.50 0.14 -43.36
CA LEU A 22 7.01 -0.93 -42.47
C LEU A 22 8.13 -1.49 -41.59
N ALA A 23 9.31 -1.74 -42.18
CA ALA A 23 10.47 -2.22 -41.44
C ALA A 23 10.94 -1.20 -40.37
N THR A 24 11.03 0.09 -40.76
CA THR A 24 11.40 1.16 -39.84
C THR A 24 10.35 1.36 -38.74
N GLY A 25 9.06 1.35 -39.11
CA GLY A 25 7.95 1.43 -38.16
C GLY A 25 7.96 0.25 -37.16
N GLY A 26 8.17 -0.97 -37.65
CA GLY A 26 8.29 -2.17 -36.81
C GLY A 26 9.50 -2.10 -35.85
N TYR A 27 10.64 -1.62 -36.35
CA TYR A 27 11.83 -1.42 -35.50
C TYR A 27 11.60 -0.37 -34.40
N LEU A 28 11.00 0.77 -34.72
CA LEU A 28 10.69 1.84 -33.76
C LEU A 28 9.70 1.37 -32.70
N LEU A 29 8.65 0.62 -33.09
CA LEU A 29 7.67 0.06 -32.15
C LEU A 29 8.32 -0.96 -31.21
N ARG A 30 9.17 -1.84 -31.73
CA ARG A 30 9.91 -2.81 -30.93
C ARG A 30 10.87 -2.10 -29.97
N TRP A 31 11.61 -1.11 -30.47
CA TRP A 31 12.52 -0.32 -29.64
C TRP A 31 11.77 0.43 -28.52
N GLN A 32 10.63 1.05 -28.80
CA GLN A 32 9.80 1.67 -27.78
C GLN A 32 9.24 0.68 -26.75
N HIS A 33 8.93 -0.54 -27.19
CA HIS A 33 8.44 -1.59 -26.29
C HIS A 33 9.55 -2.04 -25.35
N GLU A 34 10.73 -2.33 -25.86
CA GLU A 34 11.91 -2.73 -25.07
C GLU A 34 12.36 -1.60 -24.14
N TYR A 35 12.33 -0.36 -24.62
CA TYR A 35 12.67 0.84 -23.87
C TYR A 35 11.80 1.03 -22.62
N ARG A 36 10.52 0.67 -22.67
CA ARG A 36 9.59 0.80 -21.57
C ARG A 36 9.51 -0.43 -20.66
N LYS A 37 10.17 -1.50 -21.02
CA LYS A 37 10.11 -2.76 -20.27
C LYS A 37 10.71 -2.63 -18.87
N SER A 38 11.88 -2.03 -18.76
CA SER A 38 12.55 -1.77 -17.47
C SER A 38 11.74 -0.82 -16.59
N ALA A 39 11.16 0.24 -17.18
CA ALA A 39 10.31 1.17 -16.48
C ALA A 39 9.05 0.50 -15.90
N ARG A 40 8.38 -0.37 -16.68
CA ARG A 40 7.21 -1.13 -16.19
C ARG A 40 7.58 -2.12 -15.11
N ARG A 41 8.75 -2.76 -15.22
CA ARG A 41 9.24 -3.65 -14.17
C ARG A 41 9.52 -2.86 -12.88
N ALA A 42 10.18 -1.71 -12.98
CA ALA A 42 10.39 -0.83 -11.84
C ALA A 42 9.08 -0.34 -11.23
N LEU A 43 8.08 0.01 -12.07
CA LEU A 43 6.74 0.41 -11.62
C LEU A 43 6.04 -0.68 -10.83
N TYR A 44 6.06 -1.92 -11.33
CA TYR A 44 5.48 -3.06 -10.62
C TYR A 44 6.11 -3.27 -9.24
N LEU A 45 7.44 -3.24 -9.17
CA LEU A 45 8.18 -3.41 -7.93
C LEU A 45 7.96 -2.22 -6.96
N LEU A 46 7.87 -1.00 -7.48
CA LEU A 46 7.56 0.18 -6.66
C LEU A 46 6.14 0.12 -6.06
N LEU A 47 5.17 -0.42 -6.79
CA LEU A 47 3.83 -0.70 -6.25
C LEU A 47 3.87 -1.75 -5.14
N GLN A 48 4.71 -2.78 -5.25
CA GLN A 48 4.91 -3.76 -4.17
C GLN A 48 5.55 -3.11 -2.94
N ILE A 49 6.57 -2.27 -3.13
CA ILE A 49 7.22 -1.51 -2.04
C ILE A 49 6.20 -0.62 -1.33
N ARG A 50 5.34 0.07 -2.09
CA ARG A 50 4.26 0.88 -1.51
C ARG A 50 3.29 0.05 -0.67
N ASN A 51 2.84 -1.09 -1.18
CA ASN A 51 1.92 -1.95 -0.43
C ASN A 51 2.58 -2.45 0.86
N ALA A 52 3.82 -2.92 0.80
CA ALA A 52 4.55 -3.35 1.99
C ALA A 52 4.79 -2.21 3.00
N ALA A 53 5.02 -0.98 2.51
CA ALA A 53 5.11 0.19 3.38
C ALA A 53 3.77 0.48 4.08
N ILE A 54 2.64 0.36 3.39
CA ILE A 54 1.30 0.49 3.99
C ILE A 54 1.07 -0.62 5.02
N ASP A 55 1.38 -1.88 4.68
CA ASP A 55 1.21 -3.02 5.59
C ASP A 55 2.06 -2.87 6.86
N SER A 56 3.23 -2.21 6.77
CA SER A 56 4.08 -1.95 7.93
C SER A 56 3.53 -0.88 8.88
N ILE A 57 2.60 -0.05 8.42
CA ILE A 57 1.97 1.00 9.22
C ILE A 57 0.88 0.43 10.15
N PHE A 58 0.27 -0.71 9.79
CA PHE A 58 -0.74 -1.33 10.63
C PHE A 58 -0.13 -1.84 11.94
N SER A 59 -0.71 -1.40 13.06
CA SER A 59 -0.36 -1.81 14.42
C SER A 59 -1.45 -2.74 14.98
N PRO A 60 -1.10 -3.93 15.49
CA PRO A 60 -2.06 -4.81 16.18
C PRO A 60 -2.70 -4.14 17.39
N ALA A 61 -1.93 -3.30 18.12
CA ALA A 61 -2.43 -2.58 19.29
C ALA A 61 -3.52 -1.54 18.87
N ASP A 62 -3.22 -0.71 17.88
CA ASP A 62 -4.18 0.29 17.37
C ASP A 62 -5.44 -0.39 16.82
N ALA A 63 -5.29 -1.52 16.11
CA ALA A 63 -6.42 -2.30 15.61
C ALA A 63 -7.26 -2.87 16.75
N THR A 64 -6.62 -3.34 17.83
CA THR A 64 -7.29 -3.86 19.02
C THR A 64 -8.10 -2.78 19.71
N ASP A 65 -7.51 -1.60 19.92
CA ASP A 65 -8.18 -0.48 20.55
C ASP A 65 -9.38 0.03 19.74
N ALA A 66 -9.20 0.19 18.42
CA ALA A 66 -10.28 0.58 17.53
C ALA A 66 -11.41 -0.47 17.49
N TYR A 67 -11.08 -1.76 17.53
CA TYR A 67 -12.05 -2.84 17.59
C TYR A 67 -12.85 -2.84 18.91
N ILE A 68 -12.19 -2.61 20.04
CA ILE A 68 -12.84 -2.51 21.35
C ILE A 68 -13.78 -1.31 21.38
N ASP A 69 -13.35 -0.16 20.85
CA ASP A 69 -14.21 1.03 20.78
C ASP A 69 -15.44 0.81 19.91
N HIS A 70 -15.25 0.13 18.77
CA HIS A 70 -16.35 -0.26 17.90
C HIS A 70 -17.33 -1.18 18.63
N LEU A 71 -16.85 -2.23 19.31
CA LEU A 71 -17.69 -3.15 20.09
C LEU A 71 -18.48 -2.41 21.17
N VAL A 72 -17.82 -1.56 21.96
CA VAL A 72 -18.49 -0.79 23.02
C VAL A 72 -19.58 0.11 22.43
N SER A 73 -19.30 0.75 21.30
CA SER A 73 -20.29 1.58 20.60
C SER A 73 -21.47 0.76 20.10
N PHE A 74 -21.20 -0.37 19.47
CA PHE A 74 -22.22 -1.30 18.96
C PHE A 74 -23.14 -1.80 20.10
N PHE A 75 -22.58 -2.19 21.25
CA PHE A 75 -23.38 -2.62 22.42
C PHE A 75 -24.27 -1.49 22.95
N LYS A 76 -23.74 -0.27 23.06
CA LYS A 76 -24.51 0.90 23.49
C LYS A 76 -25.69 1.19 22.56
N GLU A 77 -25.51 1.08 21.25
CA GLU A 77 -26.58 1.23 20.25
C GLU A 77 -27.68 0.17 20.40
N LYS A 78 -27.32 -1.02 20.82
CA LYS A 78 -28.30 -2.10 21.12
C LYS A 78 -28.92 -2.00 22.51
N GLY A 79 -28.63 -0.93 23.27
CA GLY A 79 -29.16 -0.73 24.62
C GLY A 79 -28.53 -1.62 25.70
N ILE A 80 -27.37 -2.22 25.39
CA ILE A 80 -26.57 -2.99 26.33
C ILE A 80 -25.53 -2.06 26.95
N PRO A 81 -25.55 -1.87 28.31
CA PRO A 81 -24.51 -1.07 28.95
C PRO A 81 -23.15 -1.77 28.80
N ALA A 82 -22.23 -1.14 28.14
CA ALA A 82 -20.88 -1.62 27.95
C ALA A 82 -19.89 -0.45 28.06
N SER A 83 -18.75 -0.71 28.67
CA SER A 83 -17.64 0.22 28.77
C SER A 83 -16.31 -0.45 28.40
N ARG A 84 -15.25 0.32 28.16
CA ARG A 84 -13.90 -0.23 27.96
C ARG A 84 -13.43 -1.04 29.17
N ASP A 85 -13.84 -0.65 30.39
CA ASP A 85 -13.45 -1.29 31.64
C ASP A 85 -14.02 -2.72 31.78
N ASP A 86 -15.08 -3.04 31.02
CA ASP A 86 -15.65 -4.39 30.99
C ASP A 86 -14.79 -5.38 30.18
N VAL A 87 -13.82 -4.86 29.39
CA VAL A 87 -12.89 -5.67 28.58
C VAL A 87 -11.69 -6.02 29.42
N THR A 88 -11.58 -7.27 29.84
CA THR A 88 -10.45 -7.74 30.62
C THR A 88 -9.14 -7.76 29.81
N GLU A 89 -8.01 -7.70 30.48
CA GLU A 89 -6.68 -7.80 29.84
C GLU A 89 -6.52 -9.12 29.04
N ASP A 90 -7.07 -10.22 29.53
CA ASP A 90 -7.07 -11.50 28.79
C ASP A 90 -7.83 -11.40 27.46
N MET A 91 -8.96 -10.70 27.44
CA MET A 91 -9.73 -10.45 26.19
C MET A 91 -8.93 -9.57 25.23
N LYS A 92 -8.31 -8.51 25.72
CA LYS A 92 -7.45 -7.65 24.90
C LYS A 92 -6.29 -8.43 24.29
N ASN A 93 -5.65 -9.29 25.06
CA ASN A 93 -4.54 -10.12 24.60
C ASN A 93 -4.99 -11.11 23.51
N VAL A 94 -6.18 -11.72 23.65
CA VAL A 94 -6.73 -12.61 22.61
C VAL A 94 -7.03 -11.84 21.33
N ILE A 95 -7.65 -10.66 21.43
CA ILE A 95 -7.96 -9.80 20.27
C ILE A 95 -6.66 -9.33 19.60
N SER A 96 -5.70 -8.85 20.38
CA SER A 96 -4.40 -8.39 19.87
C SER A 96 -3.64 -9.52 19.16
N SER A 97 -3.61 -10.71 19.75
CA SER A 97 -3.00 -11.89 19.12
C SER A 97 -3.69 -12.26 17.80
N HIS A 98 -5.01 -12.10 17.73
CA HIS A 98 -5.75 -12.35 16.49
C HIS A 98 -5.36 -11.32 15.41
N PHE A 99 -5.31 -10.03 15.73
CA PHE A 99 -4.86 -9.01 14.80
C PHE A 99 -3.40 -9.19 14.40
N GLN A 100 -2.52 -9.58 15.34
CA GLN A 100 -1.13 -9.91 15.01
C GLN A 100 -1.06 -11.02 13.96
N ASN A 101 -1.79 -12.13 14.17
CA ASN A 101 -1.82 -13.24 13.23
C ASN A 101 -2.40 -12.85 11.86
N LEU A 102 -3.41 -11.97 11.81
CA LEU A 102 -3.97 -11.45 10.57
C LEU A 102 -2.96 -10.57 9.83
N ILE A 103 -2.30 -9.66 10.55
CA ILE A 103 -1.29 -8.77 9.98
C ILE A 103 -0.12 -9.59 9.46
N ASP A 104 0.37 -10.57 10.21
CA ASP A 104 1.47 -11.45 9.78
C ASP A 104 1.10 -12.29 8.56
N ALA A 105 -0.17 -12.69 8.43
CA ALA A 105 -0.65 -13.43 7.26
C ALA A 105 -0.80 -12.54 6.00
N ILE A 106 -1.09 -11.25 6.16
CA ILE A 106 -1.29 -10.30 5.05
C ILE A 106 0.01 -9.58 4.71
N ARG A 107 0.89 -9.40 5.70
CA ARG A 107 2.14 -8.64 5.57
C ARG A 107 2.99 -9.24 4.46
N GLN A 108 3.10 -8.51 3.37
CA GLN A 108 4.06 -8.81 2.33
C GLN A 108 5.44 -8.34 2.83
N GLU A 109 6.22 -9.26 3.38
CA GLU A 109 7.63 -8.97 3.55
C GLU A 109 8.25 -8.76 2.16
N ILE A 110 8.88 -7.61 1.98
CA ILE A 110 9.70 -7.41 0.78
C ILE A 110 10.89 -8.33 0.93
N GLU A 111 10.84 -9.46 0.23
CA GLU A 111 11.97 -10.37 0.14
C GLU A 111 13.20 -9.63 -0.40
N GLY A 112 14.39 -9.97 0.06
CA GLY A 112 15.64 -9.43 -0.47
C GLY A 112 15.76 -9.55 -1.98
N SER A 113 15.17 -10.60 -2.55
CA SER A 113 15.06 -10.81 -4.00
C SER A 113 14.25 -9.71 -4.72
N THR A 114 13.23 -9.16 -4.09
CA THR A 114 12.42 -8.05 -4.65
C THR A 114 13.23 -6.75 -4.68
N LEU A 115 14.00 -6.49 -3.63
CA LEU A 115 14.88 -5.32 -3.57
C LEU A 115 15.97 -5.39 -4.63
N GLU A 116 16.65 -6.53 -4.77
CA GLU A 116 17.66 -6.77 -5.82
C GLU A 116 17.06 -6.60 -7.22
N GLN A 117 15.84 -7.11 -7.44
CA GLN A 117 15.13 -6.94 -8.71
C GLN A 117 14.78 -5.47 -8.98
N TYR A 118 14.42 -4.70 -7.94
CA TYR A 118 14.13 -3.28 -8.07
C TYR A 118 15.40 -2.51 -8.44
N GLU A 119 16.50 -2.73 -7.74
CA GLU A 119 17.79 -2.11 -8.06
C GLU A 119 18.24 -2.45 -9.49
N LYS A 120 18.08 -3.71 -9.91
CA LYS A 120 18.37 -4.13 -11.28
C LYS A 120 17.48 -3.42 -12.30
N ALA A 121 16.19 -3.28 -12.03
CA ALA A 121 15.26 -2.56 -12.90
C ALA A 121 15.62 -1.06 -13.01
N LEU A 122 16.04 -0.45 -11.90
CA LEU A 122 16.55 0.94 -11.90
C LEU A 122 17.86 1.07 -12.67
N TYR A 123 18.77 0.12 -12.53
CA TYR A 123 20.01 0.11 -13.31
C TYR A 123 19.73 0.01 -14.82
N GLU A 124 18.82 -0.87 -15.24
CA GLU A 124 18.38 -0.97 -16.63
C GLU A 124 17.68 0.33 -17.10
N LEU A 125 16.87 0.95 -16.23
CA LEU A 125 16.20 2.23 -16.51
C LEU A 125 17.23 3.38 -16.63
N SER A 126 18.32 3.35 -15.88
CA SER A 126 19.33 4.40 -15.89
C SER A 126 20.01 4.56 -17.25
N ALA A 127 20.13 3.49 -18.03
CA ALA A 127 20.64 3.54 -19.40
C ALA A 127 19.73 4.36 -20.34
N GLN A 128 18.46 4.51 -19.98
CA GLN A 128 17.45 5.17 -20.79
C GLN A 128 17.04 6.54 -20.24
N ASN A 129 16.89 6.62 -18.92
CA ASN A 129 16.55 7.84 -18.20
C ASN A 129 17.27 7.88 -16.84
N PRO A 130 18.53 8.35 -16.82
CA PRO A 130 19.35 8.35 -15.61
C PRO A 130 18.78 9.25 -14.51
N VAL A 131 18.13 10.36 -14.87
CA VAL A 131 17.54 11.27 -13.88
C VAL A 131 16.37 10.62 -13.16
N LEU A 132 15.47 9.97 -13.90
CA LEU A 132 14.34 9.26 -13.30
C LEU A 132 14.81 8.07 -12.44
N ALA A 133 15.77 7.29 -12.93
CA ALA A 133 16.34 6.18 -12.17
C ALA A 133 16.98 6.66 -10.86
N TYR A 134 17.71 7.76 -10.88
CA TYR A 134 18.31 8.37 -9.70
C TYR A 134 17.24 8.85 -8.68
N GLN A 135 16.17 9.49 -9.16
CA GLN A 135 15.07 9.94 -8.31
C GLN A 135 14.33 8.79 -7.58
N LEU A 136 14.28 7.63 -8.23
CA LEU A 136 13.62 6.43 -7.69
C LEU A 136 14.53 5.59 -6.77
N GLN A 137 15.83 5.90 -6.70
CA GLN A 137 16.77 5.18 -5.85
C GLN A 137 16.50 5.44 -4.37
N GLY A 138 16.67 4.42 -3.52
CA GLY A 138 16.51 4.52 -2.06
C GLY A 138 15.07 4.30 -1.56
N LYS A 139 14.10 4.17 -2.45
CA LYS A 139 12.68 3.94 -2.07
C LYS A 139 12.44 2.57 -1.45
N GLU A 140 13.28 1.61 -1.79
CA GLU A 140 13.29 0.27 -1.19
C GLU A 140 13.57 0.28 0.33
N LYS A 141 14.10 1.38 0.86
CA LYS A 141 14.42 1.52 2.28
C LYS A 141 13.28 2.10 3.12
N PHE A 142 12.20 2.56 2.48
CA PHE A 142 11.11 3.23 3.19
C PHE A 142 10.38 2.31 4.18
N GLN A 143 10.15 1.05 3.84
CA GLN A 143 9.58 0.09 4.79
C GLN A 143 10.46 -0.02 6.04
N LYS A 144 11.77 -0.24 5.83
CA LYS A 144 12.72 -0.34 6.95
C LYS A 144 12.80 0.95 7.78
N LEU A 145 12.66 2.11 7.14
CA LEU A 145 12.62 3.41 7.83
C LEU A 145 11.39 3.48 8.75
N LEU A 146 10.22 3.08 8.27
CA LEU A 146 8.99 3.04 9.06
C LEU A 146 9.10 2.08 10.25
N ASP A 147 9.63 0.86 10.01
CA ASP A 147 9.85 -0.13 11.06
C ASP A 147 10.82 0.38 12.15
N VAL A 148 11.93 1.03 11.74
CA VAL A 148 12.91 1.61 12.67
C VAL A 148 12.30 2.78 13.46
N THR A 149 11.51 3.63 12.79
CA THR A 149 10.85 4.76 13.47
C THR A 149 9.86 4.25 14.53
N ARG A 150 9.07 3.23 14.20
CA ARG A 150 8.15 2.61 15.16
C ARG A 150 8.92 2.01 16.37
N ALA A 151 9.91 1.16 16.12
CA ALA A 151 10.69 0.55 17.17
C ALA A 151 11.40 1.59 18.08
N TYR A 152 11.80 2.72 17.49
CA TYR A 152 12.37 3.84 18.26
C TYR A 152 11.31 4.50 19.14
N ASN A 153 10.11 4.77 18.62
CA ASN A 153 9.02 5.36 19.38
C ASN A 153 8.59 4.46 20.56
N GLU A 154 8.40 3.16 20.32
CA GLU A 154 8.12 2.17 21.36
C GLU A 154 9.21 2.15 22.43
N SER A 155 10.48 2.15 22.03
CA SER A 155 11.63 2.17 22.96
C SER A 155 11.72 3.46 23.79
N ILE A 156 11.24 4.59 23.29
CA ILE A 156 11.19 5.83 24.08
C ILE A 156 10.05 5.72 25.11
N LEU A 157 8.86 5.29 24.70
CA LEU A 157 7.71 5.13 25.60
C LEU A 157 8.05 4.20 26.76
N ASP A 158 8.65 3.03 26.50
CA ASP A 158 9.08 2.09 27.54
C ASP A 158 10.10 2.68 28.55
N LYS A 159 10.94 3.63 28.12
CA LYS A 159 11.96 4.25 28.98
C LYS A 159 11.44 5.45 29.76
N ILE A 160 10.36 6.06 29.35
CA ILE A 160 9.75 7.23 29.98
C ILE A 160 9.00 6.86 31.28
N GLU A 161 8.64 5.60 31.50
CA GLU A 161 8.03 5.12 32.74
C GLU A 161 8.90 5.32 34.00
N SER A 162 10.09 5.92 33.87
CA SER A 162 11.03 6.23 34.96
C SER A 162 11.23 7.76 35.07
N PRO A 163 11.31 8.32 36.21
CA PRO A 163 10.78 9.38 37.07
C PRO A 163 10.65 10.78 36.41
N LEU A 164 10.11 10.92 35.25
CA LEU A 164 9.72 12.22 34.69
C LEU A 164 8.39 12.67 35.31
N SER A 165 8.14 13.99 35.40
CA SER A 165 6.85 14.48 35.84
C SER A 165 5.75 14.08 34.84
N GLU A 166 4.57 13.76 35.35
CA GLU A 166 3.40 13.32 34.57
C GLU A 166 3.11 14.25 33.37
N GLU A 167 3.24 15.57 33.55
CA GLU A 167 3.08 16.59 32.49
C GLU A 167 4.09 16.45 31.33
N VAL A 168 5.33 16.05 31.62
CA VAL A 168 6.38 15.87 30.60
C VAL A 168 6.14 14.57 29.84
N THR A 169 5.69 13.53 30.54
CA THR A 169 5.34 12.25 29.94
C THR A 169 4.18 12.40 28.96
N ASP A 170 3.07 13.04 29.38
CA ASP A 170 1.91 13.30 28.56
C ASP A 170 2.24 14.15 27.32
N SER A 171 3.10 15.17 27.49
CA SER A 171 3.53 16.02 26.36
C SER A 171 4.40 15.27 25.37
N LEU A 172 5.29 14.39 25.80
CA LEU A 172 6.13 13.55 24.94
C LEU A 172 5.28 12.51 24.22
N GLU A 173 4.37 11.84 24.93
CA GLU A 173 3.45 10.85 24.36
C GLU A 173 2.55 11.48 23.28
N SER A 174 2.00 12.66 23.54
CA SER A 174 1.20 13.38 22.57
C SER A 174 2.02 13.81 21.34
N THR A 175 3.28 14.20 21.53
CA THR A 175 4.18 14.60 20.44
C THR A 175 4.54 13.39 19.56
N ILE A 176 4.93 12.26 20.17
CA ILE A 176 5.27 11.03 19.46
C ILE A 176 4.04 10.52 18.68
N THR A 177 2.88 10.49 19.34
CA THR A 177 1.63 10.03 18.73
C THR A 177 1.16 10.89 17.56
N SER A 178 1.47 12.20 17.58
CA SER A 178 1.14 13.09 16.45
C SER A 178 2.15 13.03 15.31
N PHE A 179 3.43 12.79 15.61
CA PHE A 179 4.51 12.81 14.62
C PHE A 179 4.53 11.57 13.72
N GLU A 180 4.25 10.40 14.29
CA GLU A 180 4.28 9.13 13.55
C GLU A 180 3.34 9.09 12.34
N PRO A 181 2.05 9.47 12.45
CA PRO A 181 1.14 9.50 11.30
C PRO A 181 1.55 10.47 10.20
N GLU A 182 2.20 11.58 10.55
CA GLU A 182 2.69 12.56 9.57
C GLU A 182 3.85 11.99 8.75
N VAL A 183 4.82 11.33 9.40
CA VAL A 183 5.94 10.66 8.72
C VAL A 183 5.44 9.54 7.83
N GLN A 184 4.52 8.72 8.33
CA GLN A 184 3.91 7.62 7.57
C GLN A 184 3.24 8.15 6.31
N LYS A 185 2.44 9.20 6.45
CA LYS A 185 1.75 9.86 5.33
C LYS A 185 2.75 10.43 4.33
N GLU A 186 3.77 11.14 4.78
CA GLU A 186 4.79 11.72 3.90
C GLU A 186 5.50 10.64 3.07
N VAL A 187 5.86 9.52 3.69
CA VAL A 187 6.49 8.38 2.99
C VAL A 187 5.57 7.83 1.90
N ILE A 188 4.29 7.62 2.20
CA ILE A 188 3.33 7.10 1.21
C ILE A 188 3.06 8.12 0.10
N ASP A 189 2.91 9.40 0.43
CA ASP A 189 2.70 10.47 -0.56
C ASP A 189 3.91 10.56 -1.52
N LEU A 190 5.14 10.42 -1.02
CA LEU A 190 6.35 10.37 -1.85
C LEU A 190 6.37 9.15 -2.79
N LEU A 191 5.98 7.98 -2.30
CA LEU A 191 5.86 6.77 -3.14
C LEU A 191 4.78 6.94 -4.21
N ASP A 192 3.63 7.52 -3.85
CA ASP A 192 2.54 7.78 -4.77
C ASP A 192 2.93 8.75 -5.88
N GLU A 193 3.67 9.81 -5.55
CA GLU A 193 4.21 10.76 -6.53
C GLU A 193 5.18 10.08 -7.50
N ASP A 194 6.08 9.25 -7.01
CA ASP A 194 7.05 8.53 -7.83
C ASP A 194 6.40 7.47 -8.70
N ILE A 195 5.38 6.76 -8.19
CA ILE A 195 4.55 5.83 -8.98
C ILE A 195 3.87 6.58 -10.13
N LEU A 196 3.31 7.76 -9.87
CA LEU A 196 2.66 8.57 -10.92
C LEU A 196 3.67 9.07 -11.96
N LYS A 197 4.85 9.53 -11.54
CA LYS A 197 5.93 9.93 -12.45
C LYS A 197 6.37 8.79 -13.35
N LEU A 198 6.66 7.63 -12.74
CA LEU A 198 7.12 6.44 -13.46
C LEU A 198 6.04 5.87 -14.38
N SER A 199 4.78 5.81 -13.92
CA SER A 199 3.67 5.33 -14.72
C SER A 199 3.41 6.21 -15.95
N LYS A 200 3.55 7.53 -15.82
CA LYS A 200 3.45 8.49 -16.93
C LYS A 200 4.56 8.25 -17.97
N TYR A 201 5.76 7.90 -17.51
CA TYR A 201 6.87 7.53 -18.38
C TYR A 201 6.61 6.20 -19.11
N CYS A 202 5.97 5.22 -18.45
CA CYS A 202 5.61 3.95 -19.07
C CYS A 202 4.58 4.11 -20.19
N SER A 203 3.39 4.65 -19.88
CA SER A 203 2.36 4.98 -20.86
C SER A 203 1.22 5.81 -20.24
N SER A 204 0.41 6.45 -21.11
CA SER A 204 -0.82 7.13 -20.67
C SER A 204 -1.86 6.16 -20.09
N TYR A 205 -1.84 4.89 -20.51
CA TYR A 205 -2.69 3.84 -19.96
C TYR A 205 -2.26 3.49 -18.52
N ASP A 206 -0.98 3.18 -18.32
CA ASP A 206 -0.42 2.86 -17.00
C ASP A 206 -0.65 4.02 -16.01
N TYR A 207 -0.44 5.27 -16.46
CA TYR A 207 -0.70 6.46 -15.63
C TYR A 207 -2.16 6.57 -15.17
N ARG A 208 -3.13 6.37 -16.08
CA ARG A 208 -4.55 6.47 -15.71
C ARG A 208 -4.95 5.39 -14.71
N HIS A 209 -4.44 4.17 -14.89
CA HIS A 209 -4.73 3.05 -13.99
C HIS A 209 -4.09 3.24 -12.62
N CYS A 210 -2.81 3.61 -12.54
CA CYS A 210 -2.14 3.93 -11.27
C CYS A 210 -2.86 5.07 -10.55
N LYS A 211 -3.14 6.18 -11.25
CA LYS A 211 -3.86 7.31 -10.66
C LYS A 211 -5.23 6.91 -10.10
N LYS A 212 -6.01 6.11 -10.84
CA LYS A 212 -7.30 5.60 -10.35
C LYS A 212 -7.13 4.72 -9.11
N GLN A 213 -6.13 3.84 -9.09
CA GLN A 213 -5.86 2.93 -7.98
C GLN A 213 -5.43 3.69 -6.73
N LEU A 214 -4.53 4.67 -6.85
CA LEU A 214 -4.07 5.50 -5.73
C LEU A 214 -5.20 6.37 -5.15
N ILE A 215 -6.08 6.92 -5.99
CA ILE A 215 -7.25 7.69 -5.54
C ILE A 215 -8.31 6.80 -4.89
N SER A 216 -8.54 5.59 -5.42
CA SER A 216 -9.56 4.66 -4.89
C SER A 216 -9.15 4.00 -3.57
N LYS A 217 -7.85 3.99 -3.28
CA LYS A 217 -7.29 3.47 -2.03
C LYS A 217 -6.33 4.52 -1.46
N PRO A 218 -6.83 5.71 -1.06
CA PRO A 218 -5.98 6.67 -0.38
C PRO A 218 -5.51 6.03 0.93
N PHE A 219 -4.24 6.26 1.24
CA PHE A 219 -3.74 5.92 2.56
C PHE A 219 -4.49 6.77 3.60
N LYS A 220 -5.24 6.12 4.48
CA LYS A 220 -5.85 6.74 5.65
C LYS A 220 -5.12 6.20 6.87
N ALA A 221 -4.32 7.05 7.46
CA ALA A 221 -3.70 6.72 8.73
C ALA A 221 -4.81 6.43 9.77
N LYS A 222 -4.78 5.23 10.35
CA LYS A 222 -5.60 4.86 11.51
C LYS A 222 -7.14 4.82 11.35
N GLU A 223 -7.71 4.73 10.15
CA GLU A 223 -9.14 4.38 10.03
C GLU A 223 -9.30 2.86 9.89
N TYR A 224 -9.55 2.19 11.03
CA TYR A 224 -10.04 0.82 11.05
C TYR A 224 -11.57 0.85 10.92
N ASP A 225 -12.09 0.32 9.83
CA ASP A 225 -13.55 0.19 9.61
C ASP A 225 -13.96 -1.24 9.93
N PHE A 226 -14.76 -1.39 11.00
CA PHE A 226 -15.29 -2.67 11.45
C PHE A 226 -16.80 -2.79 11.21
N SER A 227 -17.41 -1.89 10.45
CA SER A 227 -18.85 -1.88 10.18
C SER A 227 -19.37 -3.17 9.55
N ASP A 228 -18.55 -3.86 8.76
CA ASP A 228 -18.91 -5.16 8.17
C ASP A 228 -19.14 -6.26 9.24
N LEU A 229 -18.61 -6.08 10.46
CA LEU A 229 -18.80 -7.00 11.56
C LEU A 229 -20.17 -6.83 12.25
N ASP A 230 -20.84 -5.70 12.10
CA ASP A 230 -22.11 -5.39 12.75
C ASP A 230 -23.20 -6.38 12.37
N GLU A 231 -23.22 -6.83 11.12
CA GLU A 231 -24.17 -7.85 10.67
C GLU A 231 -23.89 -9.20 11.34
N ILE A 232 -22.62 -9.56 11.50
CA ILE A 232 -22.19 -10.80 12.17
C ILE A 232 -22.57 -10.74 13.64
N PHE A 233 -22.26 -9.65 14.32
CA PHE A 233 -22.63 -9.46 15.73
C PHE A 233 -24.15 -9.47 15.92
N THR A 234 -24.90 -8.81 15.06
CA THR A 234 -26.35 -8.80 15.13
C THR A 234 -26.94 -10.22 15.03
N LYS A 235 -26.45 -11.05 14.11
CA LYS A 235 -26.84 -12.45 13.96
C LYS A 235 -26.46 -13.29 15.20
N PHE A 236 -25.26 -13.09 15.72
CA PHE A 236 -24.75 -13.79 16.90
C PHE A 236 -25.63 -13.49 18.13
N PHE A 237 -25.98 -12.21 18.37
CA PHE A 237 -26.86 -11.82 19.47
C PHE A 237 -28.26 -12.32 19.31
N ALA A 238 -28.81 -12.39 18.10
CA ALA A 238 -30.12 -12.99 17.86
C ALA A 238 -30.15 -14.48 18.26
N ILE A 239 -29.09 -15.22 17.92
CA ILE A 239 -28.96 -16.65 18.32
C ILE A 239 -28.81 -16.79 19.82
N LEU A 240 -28.00 -15.97 20.48
CA LEU A 240 -27.84 -15.98 21.93
C LEU A 240 -29.16 -15.70 22.66
N ALA A 241 -29.91 -14.68 22.23
CA ALA A 241 -31.19 -14.33 22.80
C ALA A 241 -32.20 -15.49 22.68
N GLN A 242 -32.26 -16.18 21.55
CA GLN A 242 -33.09 -17.36 21.33
C GLN A 242 -32.70 -18.51 22.27
N THR A 243 -31.40 -18.77 22.42
CA THR A 243 -30.87 -19.85 23.28
C THR A 243 -31.20 -19.61 24.76
N ILE A 244 -31.07 -18.35 25.22
CA ILE A 244 -31.39 -17.96 26.59
C ILE A 244 -32.90 -18.06 26.85
N SER A 245 -33.74 -17.68 25.91
CA SER A 245 -35.20 -17.77 26.00
C SER A 245 -35.66 -19.23 26.10
N GLN A 246 -35.08 -20.14 25.34
CA GLN A 246 -35.37 -21.56 25.38
C GLN A 246 -34.97 -22.20 26.71
N LYS A 247 -33.82 -21.80 27.30
CA LYS A 247 -33.40 -22.30 28.62
C LYS A 247 -34.28 -21.82 29.79
N LYS A 248 -34.97 -20.68 29.66
CA LYS A 248 -35.89 -20.16 30.67
C LYS A 248 -37.28 -20.82 30.61
N SER A 249 -37.59 -21.48 29.50
CA SER A 249 -38.91 -22.15 29.26
C SER A 249 -38.88 -23.66 29.53
N ALA A 250 -37.70 -24.23 29.80
CA ALA A 250 -37.47 -25.61 30.20
C ALA A 250 -37.20 -25.71 31.71
#